data_285a4d246e35d5b0d1fbbd6d3daecdff
#
_entry.id   285a4d246e35d5b0d1fbbd6d3daecdff
#
_cell.length_a   1.000
_cell.length_b   1.000
_cell.length_c   1.000
_cell.angle_alpha   90.00
_cell.angle_beta   90.00
_cell.angle_gamma   90.00
#
_symmetry.space_group_name_H-M   'P 1'
#
loop_
_entity.id
_entity.type
_entity.pdbx_description
1 polymer ?
#
loop_
_entity_poly.entity_id
_entity_poly.type
_entity_poly.pdbx_seq_one_letter_code
_entity_poly.pdbx_strand_id
1 'polypeptide(L)'
;HTFTYTVTESGTAPGVTNDANTARKVSYIVTDDRAGHLSVKRDGGDGADFTFTNTYSVAPTDSSVTDQVTTVKRLTGRDLAAGEFTFDLLEDGVTVASGTNDASGNVTLSPIRYEAPGTHTYTLREACPNALGLYKGVTYDGTTYTVVTTVSDNGDGTLTATHKLEGTTESAGFTNKYHAMPTQVSIGAIKVLEGRELKKDEFSFKLVGEDVESTVTNDADGKISFDKFEYDEPGTYVYTISEVKGDEAGMTYDKSVFTATVNVVDDGEGNLKASVAYAKGDKSVEGIVFNN
;
A
#
# COMPACT_ATOMS: atom_id res chain seq x y z
N HIS A 1 -76.42 -4.87 -33.38
CA HIS A 1 -75.40 -5.94 -33.35
C HIS A 1 -74.19 -5.42 -32.63
N THR A 2 -73.56 -6.25 -31.72
CA THR A 2 -72.40 -5.85 -30.94
C THR A 2 -71.15 -6.46 -31.55
N PHE A 3 -70.15 -5.67 -31.80
CA PHE A 3 -68.84 -6.06 -32.25
C PHE A 3 -67.79 -5.78 -31.18
N THR A 4 -67.03 -6.79 -30.77
CA THR A 4 -65.97 -6.65 -29.77
C THR A 4 -64.62 -6.86 -30.44
N TYR A 5 -63.74 -5.90 -30.24
CA TYR A 5 -62.35 -5.92 -30.75
C TYR A 5 -61.40 -6.04 -29.58
N THR A 6 -60.29 -6.71 -29.79
CA THR A 6 -59.18 -6.78 -28.85
C THR A 6 -57.96 -6.15 -29.53
N VAL A 7 -57.38 -5.17 -28.84
CA VAL A 7 -56.11 -4.57 -29.18
C VAL A 7 -55.05 -5.16 -28.26
N THR A 8 -54.02 -5.74 -28.80
CA THR A 8 -52.95 -6.37 -28.04
C THR A 8 -51.62 -5.67 -28.33
N GLU A 9 -50.85 -5.45 -27.24
CA GLU A 9 -49.45 -5.10 -27.37
C GLU A 9 -48.64 -6.39 -27.60
N SER A 10 -47.67 -6.32 -28.52
CA SER A 10 -46.75 -7.41 -28.82
C SER A 10 -45.35 -6.90 -29.09
N GLY A 11 -44.35 -7.71 -28.81
CA GLY A 11 -42.93 -7.38 -28.98
C GLY A 11 -42.23 -7.30 -27.63
N THR A 12 -40.92 -7.33 -27.70
CA THR A 12 -40.00 -7.14 -26.54
C THR A 12 -38.86 -6.24 -26.95
N ALA A 13 -38.44 -5.36 -26.06
CA ALA A 13 -37.22 -4.56 -26.25
C ALA A 13 -36.30 -4.76 -25.03
N PRO A 14 -34.97 -4.78 -25.22
CA PRO A 14 -34.05 -4.88 -24.12
C PRO A 14 -34.27 -3.78 -23.08
N GLY A 15 -34.24 -4.13 -21.80
CA GLY A 15 -34.48 -3.20 -20.69
C GLY A 15 -35.95 -2.80 -20.48
N VAL A 16 -36.88 -3.23 -21.36
CA VAL A 16 -38.30 -2.86 -21.29
C VAL A 16 -39.13 -4.01 -20.71
N THR A 17 -39.89 -3.70 -19.69
CA THR A 17 -40.96 -4.55 -19.17
C THR A 17 -42.30 -4.02 -19.75
N ASN A 18 -42.96 -4.85 -20.54
CA ASN A 18 -44.25 -4.52 -21.14
C ASN A 18 -45.36 -4.38 -20.08
N ASP A 19 -46.42 -3.64 -20.41
CA ASP A 19 -47.62 -3.55 -19.60
C ASP A 19 -48.13 -4.93 -19.21
N ALA A 20 -48.39 -5.16 -17.93
CA ALA A 20 -48.90 -6.44 -17.41
C ALA A 20 -50.22 -6.85 -18.04
N ASN A 21 -51.02 -5.89 -18.48
CA ASN A 21 -52.24 -6.11 -19.20
C ASN A 21 -52.03 -5.86 -20.71
N THR A 22 -51.52 -6.87 -21.39
CA THR A 22 -51.14 -6.81 -22.82
C THR A 22 -52.33 -6.78 -23.79
N ALA A 23 -53.57 -6.78 -23.29
CA ALA A 23 -54.77 -6.78 -24.12
C ALA A 23 -55.82 -5.80 -23.62
N ARG A 24 -56.40 -5.00 -24.48
CA ARG A 24 -57.50 -4.04 -24.23
C ARG A 24 -58.66 -4.42 -25.12
N LYS A 25 -59.88 -4.42 -24.53
CA LYS A 25 -61.12 -4.71 -25.29
C LYS A 25 -61.95 -3.46 -25.47
N VAL A 26 -62.58 -3.37 -26.63
CA VAL A 26 -63.60 -2.33 -26.95
C VAL A 26 -64.78 -2.98 -27.68
N SER A 27 -65.98 -2.59 -27.28
CA SER A 27 -67.22 -3.04 -27.92
C SER A 27 -67.95 -1.87 -28.54
N TYR A 28 -68.50 -2.12 -29.70
CA TYR A 28 -69.34 -1.15 -30.44
C TYR A 28 -70.71 -1.79 -30.72
N ILE A 29 -71.79 -1.06 -30.48
CA ILE A 29 -73.13 -1.40 -30.84
C ILE A 29 -73.45 -0.71 -32.17
N VAL A 30 -73.80 -1.47 -33.18
CA VAL A 30 -74.29 -0.98 -34.46
C VAL A 30 -75.81 -1.15 -34.46
N THR A 31 -76.53 -0.07 -34.64
CA THR A 31 -77.99 -0.04 -34.67
C THR A 31 -78.47 0.45 -36.02
N ASP A 32 -79.45 -0.25 -36.62
CA ASP A 32 -80.12 0.13 -37.84
C ASP A 32 -81.43 0.86 -37.44
N ASP A 33 -81.65 2.09 -37.95
CA ASP A 33 -82.85 2.88 -37.69
C ASP A 33 -84.03 2.44 -38.53
N ARG A 34 -83.88 1.45 -39.41
CA ARG A 34 -84.86 0.93 -40.39
C ARG A 34 -85.26 1.97 -41.43
N ALA A 35 -84.57 3.13 -41.47
CA ALA A 35 -84.74 4.16 -42.49
C ALA A 35 -83.52 4.21 -43.47
N GLY A 36 -82.69 3.19 -43.43
CA GLY A 36 -81.53 3.06 -44.24
C GLY A 36 -80.23 3.62 -43.67
N HIS A 37 -80.20 3.98 -42.38
CA HIS A 37 -79.02 4.50 -41.70
C HIS A 37 -78.55 3.57 -40.60
N LEU A 38 -77.22 3.38 -40.49
CA LEU A 38 -76.60 2.69 -39.38
C LEU A 38 -75.94 3.71 -38.45
N SER A 39 -76.16 3.57 -37.15
CA SER A 39 -75.47 4.31 -36.10
C SER A 39 -74.53 3.40 -35.34
N VAL A 40 -73.34 3.91 -34.94
CA VAL A 40 -72.33 3.18 -34.18
C VAL A 40 -72.15 3.91 -32.86
N LYS A 41 -72.27 3.18 -31.78
CA LYS A 41 -72.01 3.68 -30.42
C LYS A 41 -71.05 2.77 -29.73
N ARG A 42 -70.05 3.32 -29.04
CA ARG A 42 -69.17 2.55 -28.17
C ARG A 42 -69.98 2.09 -26.94
N ASP A 43 -69.89 0.80 -26.63
CA ASP A 43 -70.63 0.14 -25.55
C ASP A 43 -69.66 -0.54 -24.60
N GLY A 44 -68.88 0.22 -23.85
CA GLY A 44 -67.92 -0.31 -22.88
C GLY A 44 -66.56 -0.70 -23.49
N GLY A 45 -65.72 -1.22 -22.66
CA GLY A 45 -64.32 -1.57 -22.90
C GLY A 45 -63.39 -0.96 -21.86
N ASP A 46 -62.11 -1.13 -22.01
CA ASP A 46 -61.06 -0.77 -21.04
C ASP A 46 -60.70 0.73 -21.09
N GLY A 47 -61.72 1.60 -20.99
CA GLY A 47 -61.50 3.07 -21.00
C GLY A 47 -61.54 3.69 -22.37
N ALA A 48 -61.50 5.05 -22.46
CA ALA A 48 -61.58 5.83 -23.69
C ALA A 48 -60.32 5.68 -24.57
N ASP A 49 -59.19 5.50 -23.91
CA ASP A 49 -57.88 5.43 -24.56
C ASP A 49 -57.22 4.08 -24.26
N PHE A 50 -56.66 3.50 -25.32
CA PHE A 50 -55.83 2.26 -25.19
C PHE A 50 -54.43 2.67 -24.78
N THR A 51 -54.24 2.92 -23.48
CA THR A 51 -52.90 3.22 -22.95
C THR A 51 -52.23 1.93 -22.50
N PHE A 52 -51.06 1.64 -23.09
CA PHE A 52 -50.14 0.61 -22.62
C PHE A 52 -48.96 1.33 -21.99
N THR A 53 -48.61 0.97 -20.75
CA THR A 53 -47.51 1.58 -20.01
C THR A 53 -46.40 0.57 -19.84
N ASN A 54 -45.30 0.77 -20.56
CA ASN A 54 -44.09 -0.01 -20.43
C ASN A 54 -43.11 0.68 -19.47
N THR A 55 -42.34 -0.09 -18.79
CA THR A 55 -41.30 0.41 -17.89
C THR A 55 -39.92 0.06 -18.46
N TYR A 56 -39.07 1.07 -18.61
CA TYR A 56 -37.66 0.87 -18.92
C TYR A 56 -36.84 0.88 -17.63
N SER A 57 -35.90 -0.04 -17.51
CA SER A 57 -34.95 -0.12 -16.38
C SER A 57 -33.61 -0.64 -16.88
N VAL A 58 -32.55 -0.22 -16.21
CA VAL A 58 -31.19 -0.69 -16.46
C VAL A 58 -30.76 -1.68 -15.39
N ALA A 59 -30.00 -2.70 -15.77
CA ALA A 59 -29.34 -3.59 -14.85
C ALA A 59 -28.09 -2.92 -14.29
N PRO A 60 -27.81 -3.03 -12.98
CA PRO A 60 -26.56 -2.55 -12.41
C PRO A 60 -25.33 -3.18 -13.07
N THR A 61 -24.21 -2.44 -13.06
CA THR A 61 -22.90 -2.93 -13.54
C THR A 61 -21.86 -2.77 -12.45
N ASP A 62 -20.94 -3.73 -12.35
CA ASP A 62 -19.77 -3.66 -11.46
C ASP A 62 -18.55 -3.35 -12.31
N SER A 63 -17.73 -2.38 -11.90
CA SER A 63 -16.50 -1.98 -12.61
C SER A 63 -15.43 -1.51 -11.64
N SER A 64 -14.20 -1.96 -11.82
CA SER A 64 -13.04 -1.46 -11.08
C SER A 64 -12.36 -0.33 -11.83
N VAL A 65 -11.97 0.72 -11.10
CA VAL A 65 -11.17 1.82 -11.65
C VAL A 65 -9.87 1.30 -12.26
N THR A 66 -9.23 0.31 -11.63
CA THR A 66 -7.96 -0.25 -12.08
C THR A 66 -8.05 -1.11 -13.36
N ASP A 67 -9.25 -1.43 -13.84
CA ASP A 67 -9.43 -2.09 -15.13
C ASP A 67 -9.11 -1.15 -16.33
N GLN A 68 -9.16 0.16 -16.12
CA GLN A 68 -8.96 1.19 -17.14
C GLN A 68 -7.90 2.24 -16.76
N VAL A 69 -7.64 2.44 -15.47
CA VAL A 69 -6.64 3.37 -14.95
C VAL A 69 -5.48 2.57 -14.37
N THR A 70 -4.36 2.58 -15.08
CA THR A 70 -3.13 1.94 -14.60
C THR A 70 -2.68 2.61 -13.30
N THR A 71 -2.57 1.83 -12.23
CA THR A 71 -2.09 2.30 -10.92
C THR A 71 -0.87 1.49 -10.51
N VAL A 72 0.23 2.18 -10.20
CA VAL A 72 1.53 1.53 -9.94
C VAL A 72 2.11 1.98 -8.60
N LYS A 73 2.55 1.00 -7.82
CA LYS A 73 3.33 1.18 -6.60
C LYS A 73 4.81 0.92 -6.85
N ARG A 74 5.68 1.77 -6.28
CA ARG A 74 7.13 1.59 -6.21
C ARG A 74 7.61 1.74 -4.77
N LEU A 75 8.61 0.95 -4.41
CA LEU A 75 9.34 1.08 -3.15
C LEU A 75 10.82 1.19 -3.48
N THR A 76 11.52 2.12 -2.81
CA THR A 76 12.98 2.24 -2.87
C THR A 76 13.56 1.93 -1.49
N GLY A 77 14.81 1.45 -1.44
CA GLY A 77 15.51 1.08 -0.21
C GLY A 77 15.40 -0.40 0.17
N ARG A 78 14.37 -1.11 -0.30
CA ARG A 78 14.24 -2.56 -0.24
C ARG A 78 13.23 -3.07 -1.27
N ASP A 79 13.13 -4.38 -1.41
CA ASP A 79 12.16 -5.01 -2.30
C ASP A 79 10.71 -4.80 -1.82
N LEU A 80 9.82 -4.65 -2.81
CA LEU A 80 8.39 -4.53 -2.62
C LEU A 80 7.75 -5.92 -2.44
N ALA A 81 6.94 -6.09 -1.41
CA ALA A 81 6.16 -7.30 -1.21
C ALA A 81 4.71 -7.13 -1.73
N ALA A 82 4.10 -8.24 -2.17
CA ALA A 82 2.69 -8.24 -2.55
C ALA A 82 1.79 -7.98 -1.32
N GLY A 83 0.76 -7.15 -1.49
CA GLY A 83 -0.20 -6.82 -0.43
C GLY A 83 0.34 -5.91 0.67
N GLU A 84 1.51 -5.32 0.47
CA GLU A 84 2.17 -4.52 1.50
C GLU A 84 1.54 -3.15 1.70
N PHE A 85 1.08 -2.53 0.63
CA PHE A 85 0.49 -1.18 0.65
C PHE A 85 -0.98 -1.24 0.24
N THR A 86 -1.79 -0.47 0.95
CA THR A 86 -3.23 -0.36 0.68
C THR A 86 -3.53 0.96 -0.02
N PHE A 87 -4.47 0.92 -0.95
CA PHE A 87 -4.96 2.08 -1.70
C PHE A 87 -6.46 2.21 -1.50
N ASP A 88 -6.90 3.45 -1.28
CA ASP A 88 -8.29 3.80 -1.11
C ASP A 88 -8.78 4.66 -2.28
N LEU A 89 -9.98 4.37 -2.74
CA LEU A 89 -10.76 5.24 -3.60
C LEU A 89 -11.88 5.86 -2.80
N LEU A 90 -11.94 7.18 -2.73
CA LEU A 90 -12.89 7.90 -1.89
C LEU A 90 -13.85 8.73 -2.77
N GLU A 91 -15.13 8.70 -2.43
CA GLU A 91 -16.16 9.63 -2.94
C GLU A 91 -16.62 10.48 -1.75
N ASP A 92 -16.56 11.79 -1.87
CA ASP A 92 -16.91 12.75 -0.80
C ASP A 92 -16.22 12.45 0.55
N GLY A 93 -14.99 11.96 0.51
CA GLY A 93 -14.19 11.61 1.69
C GLY A 93 -14.50 10.25 2.31
N VAL A 94 -15.45 9.49 1.74
CA VAL A 94 -15.79 8.12 2.18
C VAL A 94 -15.14 7.10 1.27
N THR A 95 -14.45 6.10 1.83
CA THR A 95 -13.87 5.00 1.03
C THR A 95 -14.97 4.14 0.42
N VAL A 96 -14.99 4.06 -0.92
CA VAL A 96 -15.96 3.28 -1.70
C VAL A 96 -15.35 2.04 -2.33
N ALA A 97 -14.03 2.01 -2.52
CA ALA A 97 -13.26 0.85 -2.95
C ALA A 97 -11.87 0.89 -2.32
N SER A 98 -11.27 -0.26 -2.14
CA SER A 98 -9.88 -0.39 -1.70
C SER A 98 -9.20 -1.59 -2.34
N GLY A 99 -7.88 -1.62 -2.27
CA GLY A 99 -7.08 -2.71 -2.81
C GLY A 99 -5.63 -2.60 -2.43
N THR A 100 -4.79 -3.48 -2.98
CA THR A 100 -3.37 -3.58 -2.64
C THR A 100 -2.52 -3.74 -3.89
N ASN A 101 -1.20 -3.61 -3.73
CA ASN A 101 -0.22 -3.89 -4.78
C ASN A 101 0.09 -5.40 -4.88
N ASP A 102 0.46 -5.86 -6.07
CA ASP A 102 1.20 -7.12 -6.25
C ASP A 102 2.73 -6.91 -6.05
N ALA A 103 3.50 -7.99 -6.15
CA ALA A 103 4.97 -7.92 -6.01
C ALA A 103 5.66 -7.15 -7.15
N SER A 104 5.00 -6.94 -8.29
CA SER A 104 5.48 -6.15 -9.42
C SER A 104 5.08 -4.67 -9.30
N GLY A 105 4.26 -4.34 -8.30
CA GLY A 105 3.77 -2.99 -8.02
C GLY A 105 2.47 -2.64 -8.73
N ASN A 106 1.80 -3.57 -9.42
CA ASN A 106 0.48 -3.28 -9.98
C ASN A 106 -0.55 -3.23 -8.85
N VAL A 107 -1.37 -2.20 -8.84
CA VAL A 107 -2.44 -2.02 -7.84
C VAL A 107 -3.76 -2.48 -8.44
N THR A 108 -4.52 -3.27 -7.66
CA THR A 108 -5.86 -3.71 -8.01
C THR A 108 -6.84 -3.27 -6.94
N LEU A 109 -7.90 -2.52 -7.33
CA LEU A 109 -8.98 -2.09 -6.46
C LEU A 109 -10.20 -3.01 -6.61
N SER A 110 -11.00 -3.11 -5.55
CA SER A 110 -12.30 -3.77 -5.62
C SER A 110 -13.24 -3.03 -6.59
N PRO A 111 -14.15 -3.75 -7.28
CA PRO A 111 -15.13 -3.10 -8.15
C PRO A 111 -16.15 -2.28 -7.35
N ILE A 112 -16.69 -1.26 -8.02
CA ILE A 112 -17.81 -0.45 -7.54
C ILE A 112 -19.06 -0.83 -8.33
N ARG A 113 -20.20 -0.93 -7.64
CA ARG A 113 -21.49 -1.20 -8.23
C ARG A 113 -22.18 0.10 -8.61
N TYR A 114 -22.53 0.25 -9.89
CA TYR A 114 -23.28 1.39 -10.44
C TYR A 114 -24.70 0.94 -10.80
N GLU A 115 -25.69 1.68 -10.27
CA GLU A 115 -27.12 1.35 -10.40
C GLU A 115 -27.86 2.24 -11.40
N ALA A 116 -27.28 3.40 -11.75
CA ALA A 116 -27.87 4.39 -12.64
C ALA A 116 -26.79 5.12 -13.44
N PRO A 117 -27.16 5.72 -14.60
CA PRO A 117 -26.27 6.63 -15.33
C PRO A 117 -25.93 7.84 -14.47
N GLY A 118 -24.69 8.33 -14.61
CA GLY A 118 -24.21 9.50 -13.87
C GLY A 118 -22.72 9.72 -14.00
N THR A 119 -22.23 10.76 -13.33
CA THR A 119 -20.80 11.05 -13.23
C THR A 119 -20.40 11.03 -11.76
N HIS A 120 -19.35 10.29 -11.45
CA HIS A 120 -18.75 10.17 -10.13
C HIS A 120 -17.34 10.72 -10.15
N THR A 121 -16.94 11.37 -9.07
CA THR A 121 -15.57 11.90 -8.92
C THR A 121 -14.96 11.31 -7.67
N TYR A 122 -13.86 10.62 -7.84
CA TYR A 122 -13.16 9.93 -6.77
C TYR A 122 -11.79 10.53 -6.53
N THR A 123 -11.33 10.40 -5.28
CA THR A 123 -9.93 10.63 -4.89
C THR A 123 -9.27 9.28 -4.69
N LEU A 124 -8.26 8.96 -5.51
CA LEU A 124 -7.39 7.80 -5.34
C LEU A 124 -6.17 8.21 -4.53
N ARG A 125 -5.86 7.48 -3.46
CA ARG A 125 -4.72 7.72 -2.60
C ARG A 125 -4.11 6.42 -2.07
N GLU A 126 -2.87 6.49 -1.61
CA GLU A 126 -2.31 5.47 -0.75
C GLU A 126 -2.76 5.68 0.71
N ALA A 127 -3.14 4.59 1.39
CA ALA A 127 -3.53 4.64 2.80
C ALA A 127 -2.28 4.50 3.68
N CYS A 128 -1.90 5.57 4.38
CA CYS A 128 -0.84 5.49 5.38
C CYS A 128 -1.43 5.05 6.73
N PRO A 129 -0.81 4.09 7.46
CA PRO A 129 -1.29 3.63 8.77
C PRO A 129 -1.33 4.70 9.85
N ASN A 130 -0.62 5.82 9.66
CA ASN A 130 -0.63 6.94 10.60
C ASN A 130 -0.60 8.30 9.87
N ALA A 131 -0.96 9.35 10.60
CA ALA A 131 -1.03 10.71 10.06
C ALA A 131 0.35 11.37 9.79
N LEU A 132 1.45 10.74 10.22
CA LEU A 132 2.80 11.30 10.06
C LEU A 132 3.42 10.96 8.70
N GLY A 133 2.83 10.03 7.95
CA GLY A 133 3.37 9.56 6.67
C GLY A 133 4.63 8.72 6.80
N LEU A 134 4.96 8.26 8.01
CA LEU A 134 6.12 7.40 8.30
C LEU A 134 5.68 6.22 9.17
N TYR A 135 5.89 5.00 8.67
CA TYR A 135 5.57 3.79 9.41
C TYR A 135 6.59 2.68 9.12
N LYS A 136 7.18 2.09 10.18
CA LYS A 136 8.17 0.99 10.09
C LYS A 136 9.30 1.28 9.08
N GLY A 137 9.90 2.45 9.16
CA GLY A 137 10.97 2.88 8.25
C GLY A 137 10.50 3.30 6.85
N VAL A 138 9.21 3.17 6.53
CA VAL A 138 8.66 3.59 5.23
C VAL A 138 8.11 5.01 5.32
N THR A 139 8.63 5.89 4.49
CA THR A 139 8.00 7.20 4.19
C THR A 139 7.01 7.00 3.05
N TYR A 140 5.73 7.27 3.33
CA TYR A 140 4.61 7.09 2.41
C TYR A 140 4.47 8.26 1.44
N ASP A 141 4.05 7.95 0.22
CA ASP A 141 3.72 8.93 -0.80
C ASP A 141 2.35 9.56 -0.49
N GLY A 142 2.33 10.88 -0.28
CA GLY A 142 1.10 11.62 -0.01
C GLY A 142 0.35 12.09 -1.25
N THR A 143 0.76 11.67 -2.45
CA THR A 143 0.12 12.06 -3.70
C THR A 143 -1.33 11.55 -3.75
N THR A 144 -2.21 12.35 -4.33
CA THR A 144 -3.60 11.98 -4.62
C THR A 144 -3.90 12.20 -6.09
N TYR A 145 -4.79 11.37 -6.64
CA TYR A 145 -5.25 11.49 -8.02
C TYR A 145 -6.77 11.61 -8.03
N THR A 146 -7.28 12.48 -8.90
CA THR A 146 -8.72 12.55 -9.19
C THR A 146 -9.06 11.58 -10.30
N VAL A 147 -10.03 10.70 -10.06
CA VAL A 147 -10.59 9.78 -11.05
C VAL A 147 -12.01 10.20 -11.34
N VAL A 148 -12.31 10.44 -12.62
CA VAL A 148 -13.66 10.72 -13.08
C VAL A 148 -14.23 9.47 -13.73
N THR A 149 -15.37 9.01 -13.24
CA THR A 149 -16.13 7.88 -13.79
C THR A 149 -17.40 8.38 -14.44
N THR A 150 -17.61 8.02 -15.70
CA THR A 150 -18.87 8.27 -16.41
C THR A 150 -19.61 6.96 -16.59
N VAL A 151 -20.81 6.87 -16.04
CA VAL A 151 -21.71 5.72 -16.22
C VAL A 151 -22.74 6.09 -17.26
N SER A 152 -22.81 5.35 -18.36
CA SER A 152 -23.70 5.58 -19.49
C SER A 152 -24.72 4.46 -19.61
N ASP A 153 -25.97 4.82 -19.91
CA ASP A 153 -27.00 3.88 -20.34
C ASP A 153 -26.80 3.57 -21.82
N ASN A 154 -26.69 2.28 -22.15
CA ASN A 154 -26.47 1.81 -23.52
C ASN A 154 -27.77 1.77 -24.34
N GLY A 155 -28.94 2.04 -23.71
CA GLY A 155 -30.25 2.00 -24.37
C GLY A 155 -30.82 0.58 -24.58
N ASP A 156 -30.15 -0.41 -24.06
CA ASP A 156 -30.51 -1.83 -24.15
C ASP A 156 -30.76 -2.48 -22.78
N GLY A 157 -30.92 -1.66 -21.72
CA GLY A 157 -31.07 -2.11 -20.34
C GLY A 157 -29.75 -2.43 -19.63
N THR A 158 -28.61 -2.09 -20.22
CA THR A 158 -27.28 -2.25 -19.59
C THR A 158 -26.59 -0.89 -19.37
N LEU A 159 -25.65 -0.89 -18.41
CA LEU A 159 -24.79 0.26 -18.12
C LEU A 159 -23.34 -0.03 -18.50
N THR A 160 -22.62 1.02 -18.91
CA THR A 160 -21.17 0.99 -19.13
C THR A 160 -20.51 2.06 -18.27
N ALA A 161 -19.52 1.68 -17.41
CA ALA A 161 -18.70 2.59 -16.66
C ALA A 161 -17.35 2.83 -17.37
N THR A 162 -16.95 4.09 -17.48
CA THR A 162 -15.66 4.51 -18.07
C THR A 162 -14.90 5.34 -17.05
N HIS A 163 -13.66 4.96 -16.74
CA HIS A 163 -12.81 5.58 -15.72
C HIS A 163 -11.64 6.32 -16.37
N LYS A 164 -11.34 7.54 -15.91
CA LYS A 164 -10.21 8.34 -16.40
C LYS A 164 -9.57 9.13 -15.26
N LEU A 165 -8.25 9.28 -15.31
CA LEU A 165 -7.55 10.27 -14.48
C LEU A 165 -7.83 11.68 -15.02
N GLU A 166 -8.09 12.62 -14.12
CA GLU A 166 -8.24 14.02 -14.47
C GLU A 166 -6.87 14.65 -14.71
N GLY A 167 -6.75 15.43 -15.79
CA GLY A 167 -5.55 16.23 -16.10
C GLY A 167 -4.33 15.47 -16.58
N THR A 168 -4.39 14.14 -16.71
CA THR A 168 -3.32 13.28 -17.24
C THR A 168 -3.87 12.10 -18.03
N THR A 169 -3.09 11.62 -19.01
CA THR A 169 -3.35 10.36 -19.73
C THR A 169 -2.46 9.23 -19.23
N GLU A 170 -1.56 9.52 -18.27
CA GLU A 170 -0.60 8.58 -17.72
C GLU A 170 -1.21 7.80 -16.53
N SER A 171 -0.40 6.94 -15.95
CA SER A 171 -0.79 6.14 -14.80
C SER A 171 -0.75 6.91 -13.49
N ALA A 172 -1.54 6.51 -12.50
CA ALA A 172 -1.37 6.90 -11.11
C ALA A 172 -0.16 6.17 -10.50
N GLY A 173 0.87 6.90 -10.11
CA GLY A 173 2.11 6.36 -9.56
C GLY A 173 2.34 6.79 -8.12
N PHE A 174 2.64 5.82 -7.23
CA PHE A 174 2.96 6.06 -5.82
C PHE A 174 4.34 5.50 -5.51
N THR A 175 5.22 6.33 -4.93
CA THR A 175 6.61 5.93 -4.63
C THR A 175 6.93 6.15 -3.16
N ASN A 176 7.09 5.07 -2.41
CA ASN A 176 7.55 5.11 -1.02
C ASN A 176 9.06 4.93 -0.94
N LYS A 177 9.63 5.39 0.18
CA LYS A 177 11.05 5.21 0.48
C LYS A 177 11.16 4.47 1.81
N TYR A 178 11.93 3.39 1.81
CA TYR A 178 12.32 2.68 3.01
C TYR A 178 13.71 3.11 3.44
N HIS A 179 13.88 3.36 4.74
CA HIS A 179 15.16 3.57 5.39
C HIS A 179 15.04 3.14 6.85
N ALA A 180 15.86 2.18 7.26
CA ALA A 180 15.91 1.74 8.65
C ALA A 180 16.65 2.78 9.52
N MET A 181 16.21 2.96 10.77
CA MET A 181 16.86 3.85 11.72
C MET A 181 18.25 3.32 12.10
N PRO A 182 19.27 4.17 12.16
CA PRO A 182 20.63 3.77 12.52
C PRO A 182 20.69 3.13 13.90
N THR A 183 21.72 2.29 14.11
CA THR A 183 22.04 1.68 15.38
C THR A 183 23.44 2.07 15.84
N GLN A 184 23.71 1.97 17.14
CA GLN A 184 25.01 2.30 17.73
C GLN A 184 25.57 1.16 18.54
N VAL A 185 26.87 0.97 18.48
CA VAL A 185 27.62 -0.05 19.21
C VAL A 185 28.79 0.59 19.95
N SER A 186 29.06 0.12 21.18
CA SER A 186 30.28 0.43 21.91
C SER A 186 31.18 -0.79 21.93
N ILE A 187 32.45 -0.62 21.57
CA ILE A 187 33.50 -1.64 21.67
C ILE A 187 34.36 -1.28 22.86
N GLY A 188 34.65 -2.25 23.73
CA GLY A 188 35.47 -2.04 24.90
C GLY A 188 36.38 -3.23 25.21
N ALA A 189 37.33 -3.01 26.07
CA ALA A 189 38.28 -4.02 26.57
C ALA A 189 38.64 -3.75 28.02
N ILE A 190 39.36 -4.67 28.66
CA ILE A 190 39.89 -4.54 30.01
C ILE A 190 41.41 -4.64 29.96
N LYS A 191 42.07 -3.76 30.69
CA LYS A 191 43.50 -3.84 31.01
C LYS A 191 43.72 -4.42 32.40
N VAL A 192 44.57 -5.40 32.53
CA VAL A 192 45.05 -5.98 33.77
C VAL A 192 46.57 -5.75 33.84
N LEU A 193 47.05 -5.22 34.96
CA LEU A 193 48.46 -5.04 35.23
C LEU A 193 48.86 -5.88 36.45
N GLU A 194 49.87 -6.75 36.28
CA GLU A 194 50.41 -7.55 37.37
C GLU A 194 51.62 -6.86 38.03
N GLY A 195 51.81 -7.08 39.31
CA GLY A 195 52.99 -6.62 40.06
C GLY A 195 52.85 -5.23 40.72
N ARG A 196 51.97 -4.38 40.29
CA ARG A 196 51.65 -3.09 40.90
C ARG A 196 50.25 -2.59 40.49
N GLU A 197 49.80 -1.56 41.18
CA GLU A 197 48.51 -0.90 40.80
C GLU A 197 48.57 -0.23 39.44
N LEU A 198 47.48 -0.39 38.67
CA LEU A 198 47.24 0.26 37.42
C LEU A 198 46.85 1.73 37.65
N LYS A 199 47.36 2.61 36.82
CA LYS A 199 46.99 4.03 36.81
C LYS A 199 46.14 4.38 35.62
N LYS A 200 45.28 5.40 35.78
CA LYS A 200 44.54 5.98 34.67
C LYS A 200 45.51 6.53 33.61
N ASP A 201 45.13 6.37 32.34
CA ASP A 201 45.85 6.89 31.12
C ASP A 201 47.29 6.32 31.00
N GLU A 202 47.53 5.12 31.55
CA GLU A 202 48.89 4.55 31.56
C GLU A 202 49.21 3.74 30.30
N PHE A 203 48.21 3.04 29.73
CA PHE A 203 48.38 2.23 28.54
C PHE A 203 47.45 2.75 27.43
N SER A 204 47.94 2.70 26.19
CA SER A 204 47.17 3.11 24.99
C SER A 204 46.75 1.90 24.19
N PHE A 205 45.54 1.95 23.62
CA PHE A 205 44.95 0.87 22.84
C PHE A 205 44.47 1.44 21.51
N LYS A 206 44.82 0.75 20.45
CA LYS A 206 44.47 1.13 19.07
C LYS A 206 43.41 0.20 18.53
N LEU A 207 42.34 0.78 17.97
CA LEU A 207 41.33 0.09 17.17
C LEU A 207 41.48 0.54 15.73
N VAL A 208 41.47 -0.42 14.80
CA VAL A 208 41.56 -0.17 13.35
C VAL A 208 40.45 -0.95 12.63
N GLY A 209 39.66 -0.27 11.85
CA GLY A 209 38.68 -0.81 10.88
C GLY A 209 39.00 -0.30 9.48
N GLU A 210 38.12 -0.53 8.50
CA GLU A 210 38.30 -0.14 7.11
C GLU A 210 38.48 1.37 6.97
N ASP A 211 37.58 2.17 7.55
CA ASP A 211 37.60 3.63 7.49
C ASP A 211 37.76 4.29 8.87
N VAL A 212 38.11 3.53 9.89
CA VAL A 212 38.17 3.98 11.28
C VAL A 212 39.50 3.60 11.90
N GLU A 213 40.16 4.59 12.50
CA GLU A 213 41.29 4.42 13.41
C GLU A 213 41.05 5.23 14.67
N SER A 214 41.10 4.60 15.84
CA SER A 214 40.93 5.27 17.13
C SER A 214 41.96 4.77 18.13
N THR A 215 42.47 5.69 18.97
CA THR A 215 43.37 5.34 20.05
C THR A 215 42.82 5.92 21.36
N VAL A 216 42.67 5.06 22.37
CA VAL A 216 42.17 5.42 23.68
C VAL A 216 43.08 4.88 24.78
N THR A 217 42.91 5.35 25.99
CA THR A 217 43.67 4.89 27.19
C THR A 217 42.75 4.15 28.12
N ASN A 218 43.33 3.41 29.08
CA ASN A 218 42.60 2.78 30.16
C ASN A 218 42.19 3.80 31.25
N ASP A 219 41.07 3.56 31.94
CA ASP A 219 40.77 4.23 33.19
C ASP A 219 41.53 3.57 34.41
N ALA A 220 41.32 4.08 35.63
CA ALA A 220 42.00 3.55 36.81
C ALA A 220 41.60 2.11 37.16
N ASP A 221 40.39 1.67 36.74
CA ASP A 221 39.89 0.30 36.97
C ASP A 221 40.26 -0.65 35.79
N GLY A 222 41.04 -0.16 34.82
CA GLY A 222 41.47 -0.91 33.65
C GLY A 222 40.47 -0.98 32.52
N LYS A 223 39.34 -0.24 32.60
CA LYS A 223 38.37 -0.21 31.51
C LYS A 223 38.90 0.60 30.35
N ILE A 224 38.76 0.03 29.13
CA ILE A 224 39.08 0.63 27.84
C ILE A 224 37.77 0.83 27.11
N SER A 225 37.46 2.06 26.69
CA SER A 225 36.21 2.37 26.02
C SER A 225 36.51 3.18 24.76
N PHE A 226 36.20 2.60 23.60
CA PHE A 226 36.21 3.33 22.35
C PHE A 226 34.89 4.11 22.19
N ASP A 227 34.88 5.16 21.35
CA ASP A 227 33.69 5.92 21.05
C ASP A 227 32.59 5.00 20.47
N LYS A 228 31.36 5.45 20.50
CA LYS A 228 30.25 4.74 19.87
C LYS A 228 30.38 4.81 18.36
N PHE A 229 30.31 3.67 17.73
CA PHE A 229 30.24 3.52 16.29
C PHE A 229 28.77 3.51 15.85
N GLU A 230 28.42 4.34 14.89
CA GLU A 230 27.09 4.41 14.30
C GLU A 230 27.07 3.67 12.96
N TYR A 231 26.00 2.92 12.71
CA TYR A 231 25.77 2.17 11.48
C TYR A 231 24.41 2.54 10.92
N ASP A 232 24.38 2.94 9.68
CA ASP A 232 23.21 3.35 8.91
C ASP A 232 22.84 2.34 7.81
N GLU A 233 23.68 1.32 7.59
CA GLU A 233 23.45 0.23 6.63
C GLU A 233 23.67 -1.15 7.27
N PRO A 234 22.93 -2.18 6.84
CA PRO A 234 23.19 -3.56 7.21
C PRO A 234 24.55 -4.00 6.67
N GLY A 235 25.29 -4.80 7.46
CA GLY A 235 26.61 -5.27 7.04
C GLY A 235 27.37 -5.98 8.13
N THR A 236 28.58 -6.44 7.79
CA THR A 236 29.55 -6.99 8.73
C THR A 236 30.78 -6.11 8.74
N TYR A 237 31.06 -5.51 9.89
CA TYR A 237 32.16 -4.57 10.09
C TYR A 237 33.19 -5.23 11.02
N VAL A 238 34.46 -5.18 10.62
CA VAL A 238 35.54 -5.87 11.33
C VAL A 238 36.56 -4.87 11.83
N TYR A 239 36.88 -4.96 13.11
CA TYR A 239 37.86 -4.12 13.78
C TYR A 239 38.95 -4.97 14.42
N THR A 240 40.19 -4.52 14.36
CA THR A 240 41.30 -5.10 15.13
C THR A 240 41.64 -4.20 16.30
N ILE A 241 41.85 -4.80 17.48
CA ILE A 241 42.18 -4.07 18.70
C ILE A 241 43.50 -4.62 19.26
N SER A 242 44.43 -3.73 19.55
CA SER A 242 45.75 -4.06 20.09
C SER A 242 46.23 -3.04 21.11
N GLU A 243 47.07 -3.46 22.06
CA GLU A 243 47.80 -2.54 22.93
C GLU A 243 48.95 -1.86 22.13
N VAL A 244 49.12 -0.58 22.34
CA VAL A 244 50.25 0.17 21.78
C VAL A 244 51.47 -0.05 22.68
N LYS A 245 52.54 -0.58 22.11
CA LYS A 245 53.78 -0.80 22.84
C LYS A 245 54.38 0.56 23.27
N GLY A 246 54.62 0.72 24.57
CA GLY A 246 55.38 1.82 25.15
C GLY A 246 56.85 1.48 25.41
N ASP A 247 57.54 2.39 26.11
CA ASP A 247 58.98 2.28 26.36
C ASP A 247 59.32 2.20 27.88
N GLU A 248 58.33 1.88 28.77
CA GLU A 248 58.58 1.79 30.18
C GLU A 248 59.49 0.63 30.52
N ALA A 249 60.59 0.94 31.30
CA ALA A 249 61.57 -0.06 31.66
C ALA A 249 60.99 -1.09 32.65
N GLY A 250 61.19 -2.37 32.34
CA GLY A 250 60.70 -3.51 33.15
C GLY A 250 59.26 -3.92 32.81
N MET A 251 58.59 -3.23 31.86
CA MET A 251 57.27 -3.54 31.40
C MET A 251 57.28 -4.58 30.25
N THR A 252 56.42 -5.59 30.34
CA THR A 252 56.16 -6.52 29.24
C THR A 252 54.77 -6.23 28.70
N TYR A 253 54.71 -5.59 27.52
CA TYR A 253 53.46 -5.22 26.87
C TYR A 253 52.78 -6.42 26.21
N ASP A 254 51.45 -6.50 26.29
CA ASP A 254 50.65 -7.54 25.63
C ASP A 254 50.74 -7.39 24.10
N LYS A 255 51.09 -8.45 23.43
CA LYS A 255 51.22 -8.47 21.94
C LYS A 255 49.97 -9.05 21.25
N SER A 256 48.93 -9.33 22.01
CA SER A 256 47.70 -9.89 21.48
C SER A 256 47.03 -8.89 20.56
N VAL A 257 46.48 -9.41 19.46
CA VAL A 257 45.55 -8.70 18.58
C VAL A 257 44.20 -9.41 18.68
N PHE A 258 43.18 -8.63 19.02
CA PHE A 258 41.82 -9.12 19.06
C PHE A 258 41.05 -8.59 17.85
N THR A 259 40.05 -9.35 17.41
CA THR A 259 39.10 -8.94 16.39
C THR A 259 37.75 -8.73 17.03
N ALA A 260 37.14 -7.58 16.77
CA ALA A 260 35.71 -7.33 17.03
C ALA A 260 34.95 -7.35 15.70
N THR A 261 33.98 -8.24 15.58
CA THR A 261 33.09 -8.32 14.41
C THR A 261 31.73 -7.80 14.81
N VAL A 262 31.31 -6.69 14.21
CA VAL A 262 29.97 -6.11 14.39
C VAL A 262 29.13 -6.58 13.21
N ASN A 263 28.04 -7.29 13.52
CA ASN A 263 27.05 -7.70 12.54
C ASN A 263 25.80 -6.85 12.70
N VAL A 264 25.46 -6.08 11.67
CA VAL A 264 24.29 -5.18 11.61
C VAL A 264 23.26 -5.78 10.67
N VAL A 265 22.05 -5.96 11.16
CA VAL A 265 20.92 -6.52 10.41
C VAL A 265 19.74 -5.57 10.46
N ASP A 266 18.99 -5.49 9.36
CA ASP A 266 17.70 -4.83 9.32
C ASP A 266 16.63 -5.78 9.89
N ASP A 267 15.83 -5.32 10.85
CA ASP A 267 14.78 -6.13 11.48
C ASP A 267 13.48 -6.21 10.64
N GLY A 268 13.43 -5.49 9.51
CA GLY A 268 12.24 -5.38 8.64
C GLY A 268 11.13 -4.50 9.23
N GLU A 269 11.33 -3.96 10.43
CA GLU A 269 10.39 -3.09 11.14
C GLU A 269 10.87 -1.62 11.18
N GLY A 270 11.88 -1.30 10.38
CA GLY A 270 12.46 0.04 10.25
C GLY A 270 13.58 0.33 11.23
N ASN A 271 14.23 -0.67 11.83
CA ASN A 271 15.36 -0.45 12.71
C ASN A 271 16.53 -1.38 12.34
N LEU A 272 17.75 -0.85 12.42
CA LEU A 272 18.94 -1.66 12.42
C LEU A 272 19.23 -2.20 13.83
N LYS A 273 19.69 -3.46 13.91
CA LYS A 273 20.14 -4.13 15.12
C LYS A 273 21.56 -4.60 14.95
N ALA A 274 22.42 -4.26 15.90
CA ALA A 274 23.82 -4.66 15.88
C ALA A 274 24.15 -5.64 17.00
N SER A 275 25.01 -6.60 16.71
CA SER A 275 25.62 -7.50 17.66
C SER A 275 27.13 -7.51 17.48
N VAL A 276 27.90 -7.73 18.55
CA VAL A 276 29.37 -7.77 18.52
C VAL A 276 29.84 -9.12 18.99
N ALA A 277 30.77 -9.71 18.21
CA ALA A 277 31.49 -10.92 18.59
C ALA A 277 33.00 -10.61 18.65
N TYR A 278 33.69 -11.19 19.63
CA TYR A 278 35.12 -11.02 19.83
C TYR A 278 35.89 -12.31 19.56
N ALA A 279 37.10 -12.19 19.00
CA ALA A 279 37.99 -13.30 18.77
C ALA A 279 39.47 -12.91 19.04
N LYS A 280 40.28 -13.91 19.42
CA LYS A 280 41.73 -13.82 19.48
C LYS A 280 42.30 -14.87 18.52
N GLY A 281 42.81 -14.41 17.36
CA GLY A 281 43.05 -15.31 16.22
C GLY A 281 41.75 -16.02 15.82
N ASP A 282 41.76 -17.34 15.66
CA ASP A 282 40.57 -18.14 15.28
C ASP A 282 39.70 -18.57 16.46
N LYS A 283 40.00 -18.10 17.70
CA LYS A 283 39.26 -18.49 18.90
C LYS A 283 38.29 -17.40 19.32
N SER A 284 37.01 -17.76 19.43
CA SER A 284 36.00 -16.86 20.04
C SER A 284 36.32 -16.63 21.52
N VAL A 285 36.12 -15.38 21.98
CA VAL A 285 36.27 -14.96 23.39
C VAL A 285 35.04 -14.14 23.81
N GLU A 286 34.71 -14.17 25.11
CA GLU A 286 33.57 -13.40 25.61
C GLU A 286 33.86 -11.89 25.73
N GLY A 287 35.13 -11.53 25.85
CA GLY A 287 35.59 -10.14 25.95
C GLY A 287 37.07 -10.01 25.66
N ILE A 288 37.54 -8.79 25.54
CA ILE A 288 38.93 -8.44 25.24
C ILE A 288 39.63 -8.12 26.58
N VAL A 289 40.72 -8.85 26.88
CA VAL A 289 41.56 -8.59 28.05
C VAL A 289 43.02 -8.54 27.64
N PHE A 290 43.69 -7.44 27.97
CA PHE A 290 45.15 -7.24 27.79
C PHE A 290 45.86 -7.39 29.15
N ASN A 291 46.93 -8.22 29.22
CA ASN A 291 47.64 -8.51 30.45
C ASN A 291 49.14 -8.09 30.31
N ASN A 292 49.64 -7.25 31.23
CA ASN A 292 51.03 -6.86 31.33
C ASN A 292 51.63 -7.25 32.66
#